data_dbf3c29a69d28cd64ff305ea9d2192e4
#
_entry.id   dbf3c29a69d28cd64ff305ea9d2192e4
#
_cell.length_a   1.000
_cell.length_b   1.000
_cell.length_c   1.000
_cell.angle_alpha   90.00
_cell.angle_beta   90.00
_cell.angle_gamma   90.00
#
_symmetry.space_group_name_H-M   'P 1'
#
loop_
_entity.id
_entity.type
_entity.pdbx_description
1 polymer ?
#
loop_
_entity_poly.entity_id
_entity_poly.type
_entity_poly.pdbx_seq_one_letter_code
_entity_poly.pdbx_strand_id
1 'polypeptide(L)'
;MWARPGMGAAATQALSDRSYGPLGLDLLAAGKTPEQALAALVTADPDAEVRQVAILAADGSVAAHTGVSCIPDAGHQTGDGYSVQANIMRSPEVWPAMAETFETATGPLTRRLLATLDAGEEAGGDWRGMQAAGLLVVPAQGKPWETVTELYVDDHPEPLRELRRLLDLDEGYKAMDDSDRRAEVARAAGMEPLDVRFAELLDAVHADDVARARELLAPLLAEEPRWAVYVRVLGERGYLPHADELVG
;
A
#
# COMPACT_ATOMS: atom_id res chain seq x y z
N MET A 1 -3.08 -9.20 6.37
CA MET A 1 -3.57 -7.90 6.89
C MET A 1 -4.90 -7.57 6.25
N TRP A 2 -5.76 -6.83 6.96
CA TRP A 2 -7.09 -6.38 6.51
C TRP A 2 -7.31 -4.96 6.96
N ALA A 3 -7.97 -4.16 6.13
CA ALA A 3 -8.39 -2.82 6.48
C ALA A 3 -9.74 -2.52 5.82
N ARG A 4 -10.57 -1.70 6.47
CA ARG A 4 -11.88 -1.29 5.97
C ARG A 4 -12.10 0.19 6.25
N PRO A 5 -12.42 1.01 5.21
CA PRO A 5 -12.71 2.43 5.39
C PRO A 5 -13.73 2.68 6.51
N GLY A 6 -13.43 3.62 7.38
CA GLY A 6 -14.29 4.01 8.50
C GLY A 6 -14.38 3.03 9.68
N MET A 7 -13.76 1.85 9.57
CA MET A 7 -13.80 0.83 10.63
C MET A 7 -12.45 0.68 11.33
N GLY A 8 -11.38 0.44 10.56
CA GLY A 8 -10.06 0.20 11.11
C GLY A 8 -9.26 -0.82 10.33
N ALA A 9 -8.25 -1.40 11.00
CA ALA A 9 -7.36 -2.40 10.44
C ALA A 9 -7.15 -3.57 11.41
N ALA A 10 -6.85 -4.74 10.87
CA ALA A 10 -6.48 -5.94 11.63
C ALA A 10 -5.31 -6.66 10.96
N ALA A 11 -4.40 -7.16 11.77
CA ALA A 11 -3.29 -8.00 11.32
C ALA A 11 -3.20 -9.25 12.19
N THR A 12 -2.95 -10.41 11.59
CA THR A 12 -2.65 -11.66 12.28
C THR A 12 -1.42 -12.31 11.67
N GLN A 13 -0.53 -12.80 12.48
CA GLN A 13 0.73 -13.44 12.13
C GLN A 13 1.11 -14.54 13.13
N ALA A 14 2.36 -14.99 13.13
CA ALA A 14 2.86 -16.19 13.80
C ALA A 14 2.20 -17.46 13.22
N LEU A 15 1.68 -18.37 14.01
CA LEU A 15 0.80 -19.43 13.52
C LEU A 15 -0.59 -18.81 13.31
N SER A 16 -0.77 -18.12 12.19
CA SER A 16 -1.89 -17.23 11.96
C SER A 16 -3.21 -17.98 11.72
N ASP A 17 -4.29 -17.50 12.32
CA ASP A 17 -5.65 -17.78 11.89
C ASP A 17 -6.18 -16.56 11.10
N ARG A 18 -6.49 -16.77 9.83
CA ARG A 18 -6.94 -15.69 8.92
C ARG A 18 -8.31 -15.13 9.30
N SER A 19 -9.11 -15.86 10.08
CA SER A 19 -10.44 -15.43 10.51
C SER A 19 -10.41 -14.21 11.43
N TYR A 20 -9.32 -13.99 12.17
CA TYR A 20 -9.16 -12.82 13.04
C TYR A 20 -9.31 -11.49 12.30
N GLY A 21 -8.85 -11.41 11.05
CA GLY A 21 -8.95 -10.20 10.25
C GLY A 21 -10.39 -9.77 9.99
N PRO A 22 -11.17 -10.55 9.20
CA PRO A 22 -12.55 -10.17 8.88
C PRO A 22 -13.45 -10.13 10.12
N LEU A 23 -13.34 -11.10 11.06
CA LEU A 23 -14.15 -11.11 12.27
C LEU A 23 -13.83 -9.93 13.20
N GLY A 24 -12.54 -9.53 13.31
CA GLY A 24 -12.15 -8.35 14.07
C GLY A 24 -12.81 -7.08 13.52
N LEU A 25 -12.76 -6.89 12.20
CA LEU A 25 -13.41 -5.76 11.53
C LEU A 25 -14.94 -5.80 11.65
N ASP A 26 -15.56 -6.98 11.61
CA ASP A 26 -17.00 -7.12 11.79
C ASP A 26 -17.45 -6.81 13.22
N LEU A 27 -16.63 -7.15 14.22
CA LEU A 27 -16.88 -6.79 15.62
C LEU A 27 -16.76 -5.27 15.82
N LEU A 28 -15.77 -4.61 15.19
CA LEU A 28 -15.69 -3.14 15.19
C LEU A 28 -16.93 -2.52 14.53
N ALA A 29 -17.37 -3.05 13.39
CA ALA A 29 -18.59 -2.61 12.73
C ALA A 29 -19.87 -2.80 13.58
N ALA A 30 -19.86 -3.80 14.47
CA ALA A 30 -20.91 -4.04 15.46
C ALA A 30 -20.78 -3.12 16.72
N GLY A 31 -19.87 -2.15 16.71
CA GLY A 31 -19.66 -1.19 17.80
C GLY A 31 -18.85 -1.73 18.98
N LYS A 32 -18.08 -2.80 18.80
CA LYS A 32 -17.16 -3.28 19.84
C LYS A 32 -15.86 -2.48 19.80
N THR A 33 -15.23 -2.27 20.95
CA THR A 33 -13.87 -1.72 20.99
C THR A 33 -12.86 -2.78 20.54
N PRO A 34 -11.63 -2.37 20.12
CA PRO A 34 -10.57 -3.32 19.78
C PRO A 34 -10.29 -4.35 20.88
N GLU A 35 -10.29 -3.93 22.15
CA GLU A 35 -10.09 -4.81 23.30
C GLU A 35 -11.21 -5.85 23.42
N GLN A 36 -12.48 -5.43 23.25
CA GLN A 36 -13.63 -6.34 23.29
C GLN A 36 -13.60 -7.32 22.11
N ALA A 37 -13.27 -6.83 20.91
CA ALA A 37 -13.16 -7.66 19.72
C ALA A 37 -12.05 -8.69 19.86
N LEU A 38 -10.86 -8.26 20.26
CA LEU A 38 -9.69 -9.13 20.44
C LEU A 38 -9.93 -10.15 21.56
N ALA A 39 -10.46 -9.73 22.71
CA ALA A 39 -10.76 -10.62 23.82
C ALA A 39 -11.77 -11.71 23.43
N ALA A 40 -12.81 -11.38 22.66
CA ALA A 40 -13.79 -12.34 22.18
C ALA A 40 -13.14 -13.40 21.26
N LEU A 41 -12.30 -12.97 20.32
CA LEU A 41 -11.62 -13.85 19.36
C LEU A 41 -10.59 -14.76 20.06
N VAL A 42 -9.75 -14.20 20.92
CA VAL A 42 -8.74 -14.94 21.68
C VAL A 42 -9.39 -15.97 22.63
N THR A 43 -10.51 -15.61 23.28
CA THR A 43 -11.23 -16.54 24.16
C THR A 43 -11.85 -17.71 23.40
N ALA A 44 -12.27 -17.50 22.17
CA ALA A 44 -12.88 -18.52 21.33
C ALA A 44 -11.86 -19.43 20.60
N ASP A 45 -10.60 -19.02 20.51
CA ASP A 45 -9.54 -19.78 19.84
C ASP A 45 -8.80 -20.70 20.84
N PRO A 46 -8.88 -22.02 20.69
CA PRO A 46 -8.12 -22.95 21.56
C PRO A 46 -6.60 -22.84 21.38
N ASP A 47 -6.13 -22.28 20.29
CA ASP A 47 -4.71 -22.11 19.93
C ASP A 47 -4.22 -20.66 20.10
N ALA A 48 -4.93 -19.82 20.87
CA ALA A 48 -4.61 -18.40 21.02
C ALA A 48 -3.16 -18.14 21.48
N GLU A 49 -2.55 -19.07 22.21
CA GLU A 49 -1.18 -18.96 22.72
C GLU A 49 -0.09 -18.93 21.63
N VAL A 50 -0.41 -19.39 20.42
CA VAL A 50 0.51 -19.34 19.27
C VAL A 50 0.14 -18.26 18.26
N ARG A 51 -0.87 -17.42 18.55
CA ARG A 51 -1.32 -16.32 17.68
C ARG A 51 -0.63 -15.00 18.04
N GLN A 52 -0.43 -14.18 17.04
CA GLN A 52 -0.08 -12.78 17.23
C GLN A 52 -1.04 -11.94 16.39
N VAL A 53 -1.78 -11.04 17.04
CA VAL A 53 -2.89 -10.30 16.42
C VAL A 53 -2.92 -8.87 16.93
N ALA A 54 -3.23 -7.92 16.06
CA ALA A 54 -3.59 -6.57 16.45
C ALA A 54 -4.86 -6.11 15.73
N ILE A 55 -5.69 -5.34 16.43
CA ILE A 55 -6.90 -4.71 15.92
C ILE A 55 -6.82 -3.23 16.29
N LEU A 56 -6.94 -2.37 15.27
CA LEU A 56 -6.93 -0.92 15.37
C LEU A 56 -8.27 -0.39 14.84
N ALA A 57 -8.97 0.41 15.63
CA ALA A 57 -10.20 1.07 15.19
C ALA A 57 -9.91 2.42 14.53
N ALA A 58 -10.89 2.94 13.77
CA ALA A 58 -10.76 4.23 13.06
C ALA A 58 -10.62 5.44 13.99
N ASP A 59 -10.98 5.31 15.27
CA ASP A 59 -10.81 6.35 16.29
C ASP A 59 -9.41 6.36 16.92
N GLY A 60 -8.52 5.44 16.50
CA GLY A 60 -7.16 5.29 17.01
C GLY A 60 -7.03 4.35 18.20
N SER A 61 -8.14 3.85 18.77
CA SER A 61 -8.06 2.82 19.81
C SER A 61 -7.47 1.53 19.25
N VAL A 62 -6.69 0.79 20.06
CA VAL A 62 -5.93 -0.35 19.59
C VAL A 62 -5.82 -1.44 20.67
N ALA A 63 -5.84 -2.69 20.24
CA ALA A 63 -5.52 -3.83 21.10
C ALA A 63 -4.62 -4.81 20.34
N ALA A 64 -3.66 -5.40 21.05
CA ALA A 64 -2.75 -6.40 20.50
C ALA A 64 -2.58 -7.60 21.44
N HIS A 65 -2.32 -8.75 20.85
CA HIS A 65 -2.04 -10.02 21.53
C HIS A 65 -0.82 -10.67 20.90
N THR A 66 0.12 -11.07 21.74
CA THR A 66 1.21 -11.99 21.37
C THR A 66 1.14 -13.16 22.33
N GLY A 67 0.75 -14.32 21.84
CA GLY A 67 0.63 -15.53 22.62
C GLY A 67 1.99 -16.01 23.16
N VAL A 68 1.99 -16.56 24.33
CA VAL A 68 3.21 -16.98 25.07
C VAL A 68 4.01 -18.08 24.36
N SER A 69 3.37 -18.81 23.45
CA SER A 69 3.95 -19.88 22.66
C SER A 69 4.32 -19.43 21.22
N CYS A 70 4.25 -18.14 20.92
CA CYS A 70 4.81 -17.62 19.67
C CYS A 70 6.31 -17.89 19.59
N ILE A 71 6.82 -18.16 18.38
CA ILE A 71 8.25 -18.45 18.19
C ILE A 71 9.06 -17.20 18.53
N PRO A 72 10.04 -17.28 19.48
CA PRO A 72 10.86 -16.15 19.92
C PRO A 72 11.81 -15.63 18.79
N ASP A 73 12.32 -14.40 18.87
CA ASP A 73 11.78 -13.37 19.74
C ASP A 73 10.45 -12.87 19.15
N ALA A 74 9.45 -12.73 20.03
CA ALA A 74 8.11 -12.31 19.63
C ALA A 74 7.56 -11.29 20.64
N GLY A 75 6.96 -10.23 20.14
CA GLY A 75 6.38 -9.18 20.95
C GLY A 75 5.62 -8.15 20.14
N HIS A 76 5.01 -7.21 20.83
CA HIS A 76 4.32 -6.07 20.23
C HIS A 76 4.50 -4.82 21.09
N GLN A 77 4.27 -3.68 20.49
CA GLN A 77 4.10 -2.40 21.18
C GLN A 77 2.92 -1.66 20.56
N THR A 78 2.09 -1.09 21.42
CA THR A 78 0.97 -0.23 21.01
C THR A 78 1.22 1.19 21.47
N GLY A 79 0.75 2.15 20.68
CA GLY A 79 0.78 3.57 21.01
C GLY A 79 -0.46 4.28 20.52
N ASP A 80 -0.43 5.59 20.47
CA ASP A 80 -1.56 6.40 20.02
C ASP A 80 -1.80 6.20 18.51
N GLY A 81 -2.87 5.47 18.20
CA GLY A 81 -3.29 5.19 16.81
C GLY A 81 -2.39 4.20 16.05
N TYR A 82 -1.60 3.37 16.73
CA TYR A 82 -0.80 2.35 16.06
C TYR A 82 -0.54 1.09 16.89
N SER A 83 -0.19 0.03 16.21
CA SER A 83 0.43 -1.18 16.76
C SER A 83 1.55 -1.65 15.86
N VAL A 84 2.67 -2.06 16.46
CA VAL A 84 3.74 -2.81 15.81
C VAL A 84 3.89 -4.15 16.49
N GLN A 85 4.09 -5.20 15.71
CA GLN A 85 4.29 -6.55 16.22
C GLN A 85 5.26 -7.32 15.34
N ALA A 86 6.03 -8.20 15.98
CA ALA A 86 7.01 -9.04 15.33
C ALA A 86 7.10 -10.40 16.03
N ASN A 87 7.47 -11.42 15.28
CA ASN A 87 7.73 -12.77 15.79
C ASN A 87 8.82 -13.43 14.94
N ILE A 88 9.53 -14.43 15.47
CA ILE A 88 10.65 -15.11 14.79
C ILE A 88 11.81 -14.13 14.52
N MET A 89 11.99 -13.16 15.40
CA MET A 89 13.00 -12.13 15.21
C MET A 89 14.38 -12.55 15.74
N ARG A 90 15.44 -11.90 15.23
CA ARG A 90 16.83 -12.07 15.73
C ARG A 90 17.06 -11.37 17.05
N SER A 91 16.18 -10.42 17.42
CA SER A 91 16.34 -9.55 18.56
C SER A 91 15.00 -9.05 19.08
N PRO A 92 14.83 -8.92 20.41
CA PRO A 92 13.66 -8.27 20.99
C PRO A 92 13.61 -6.74 20.74
N GLU A 93 14.66 -6.15 20.17
CA GLU A 93 14.71 -4.73 19.85
C GLU A 93 13.92 -4.37 18.57
N VAL A 94 13.44 -5.36 17.80
CA VAL A 94 12.76 -5.14 16.52
C VAL A 94 11.51 -4.30 16.68
N TRP A 95 10.55 -4.70 17.52
CA TRP A 95 9.30 -3.94 17.68
C TRP A 95 9.47 -2.62 18.44
N PRO A 96 10.39 -2.43 19.39
CA PRO A 96 10.73 -1.10 19.92
C PRO A 96 11.25 -0.14 18.84
N ALA A 97 12.19 -0.59 17.98
CA ALA A 97 12.72 0.22 16.89
C ALA A 97 11.64 0.59 15.86
N MET A 98 10.73 -0.33 15.54
CA MET A 98 9.57 -0.06 14.69
C MET A 98 8.66 1.01 15.31
N ALA A 99 8.38 0.92 16.62
CA ALA A 99 7.53 1.87 17.33
C ALA A 99 8.17 3.29 17.33
N GLU A 100 9.43 3.41 17.72
CA GLU A 100 10.17 4.68 17.71
C GLU A 100 10.18 5.32 16.32
N THR A 101 10.43 4.51 15.28
CA THR A 101 10.42 5.00 13.90
C THR A 101 9.02 5.47 13.48
N PHE A 102 7.96 4.72 13.81
CA PHE A 102 6.61 5.14 13.47
C PHE A 102 6.21 6.45 14.17
N GLU A 103 6.60 6.65 15.43
CA GLU A 103 6.30 7.85 16.21
C GLU A 103 7.06 9.09 15.70
N THR A 104 8.28 8.92 15.25
CA THR A 104 9.15 10.03 14.83
C THR A 104 9.09 10.33 13.34
N ALA A 105 8.70 9.36 12.51
CA ALA A 105 8.60 9.54 11.07
C ALA A 105 7.49 10.53 10.70
N THR A 106 7.77 11.36 9.69
CA THR A 106 6.86 12.38 9.17
C THR A 106 6.47 12.08 7.72
N GLY A 107 5.43 12.75 7.22
CA GLY A 107 4.96 12.61 5.84
C GLY A 107 3.78 11.64 5.68
N PRO A 108 3.51 11.17 4.45
CA PRO A 108 2.40 10.27 4.17
C PRO A 108 2.46 8.97 4.97
N LEU A 109 1.29 8.43 5.35
CA LEU A 109 1.19 7.18 6.11
C LEU A 109 1.91 6.02 5.41
N THR A 110 1.80 5.92 4.07
CA THR A 110 2.49 4.91 3.25
C THR A 110 3.99 4.90 3.48
N ARG A 111 4.61 6.09 3.49
CA ARG A 111 6.05 6.26 3.69
C ARG A 111 6.47 5.99 5.15
N ARG A 112 5.65 6.39 6.11
CA ARG A 112 5.88 6.09 7.53
C ARG A 112 5.84 4.59 7.81
N LEU A 113 4.87 3.88 7.25
CA LEU A 113 4.75 2.43 7.37
C LEU A 113 5.96 1.71 6.75
N LEU A 114 6.41 2.15 5.56
CA LEU A 114 7.58 1.57 4.92
C LEU A 114 8.85 1.81 5.74
N ALA A 115 9.07 3.03 6.26
CA ALA A 115 10.19 3.32 7.14
C ALA A 115 10.16 2.48 8.42
N THR A 116 8.98 2.20 8.96
CA THR A 116 8.79 1.32 10.12
C THR A 116 9.23 -0.12 9.83
N LEU A 117 8.93 -0.64 8.63
CA LEU A 117 9.39 -1.97 8.21
C LEU A 117 10.91 -2.01 8.02
N ASP A 118 11.51 -0.96 7.44
CA ASP A 118 12.97 -0.84 7.31
C ASP A 118 13.65 -0.87 8.69
N ALA A 119 13.12 -0.11 9.66
CA ALA A 119 13.67 -0.09 11.03
C ALA A 119 13.59 -1.47 11.70
N GLY A 120 12.52 -2.23 11.46
CA GLY A 120 12.40 -3.60 11.95
C GLY A 120 13.48 -4.53 11.36
N GLU A 121 13.77 -4.41 10.07
CA GLU A 121 14.83 -5.19 9.43
C GLU A 121 16.22 -4.76 9.92
N GLU A 122 16.48 -3.47 10.05
CA GLU A 122 17.75 -2.93 10.54
C GLU A 122 18.03 -3.33 12.00
N ALA A 123 16.99 -3.46 12.83
CA ALA A 123 17.07 -3.93 14.22
C ALA A 123 17.32 -5.44 14.36
N GLY A 124 17.36 -6.16 13.21
CA GLY A 124 17.69 -7.59 13.17
C GLY A 124 16.76 -8.42 12.31
N GLY A 125 15.53 -8.01 12.10
CA GLY A 125 14.56 -8.68 11.22
C GLY A 125 14.28 -10.13 11.57
N ASP A 126 13.63 -10.83 10.63
CA ASP A 126 13.34 -12.28 10.73
C ASP A 126 14.62 -13.09 10.57
N TRP A 127 14.90 -14.04 11.48
CA TRP A 127 16.13 -14.85 11.39
C TRP A 127 16.13 -15.82 10.20
N ARG A 128 15.00 -16.06 9.55
CA ARG A 128 14.90 -16.81 8.29
C ARG A 128 15.30 -15.98 7.07
N GLY A 129 15.32 -14.66 7.20
CA GLY A 129 15.51 -13.69 6.13
C GLY A 129 14.19 -13.18 5.57
N MET A 130 14.29 -12.21 4.67
CA MET A 130 13.15 -11.61 3.98
C MET A 130 12.70 -12.47 2.80
N GLN A 131 11.39 -12.48 2.50
CA GLN A 131 10.83 -13.10 1.31
C GLN A 131 9.74 -12.23 0.68
N ALA A 132 8.85 -11.68 1.50
CA ALA A 132 7.67 -10.97 1.05
C ALA A 132 7.48 -9.68 1.84
N ALA A 133 6.79 -8.71 1.23
CA ALA A 133 6.37 -7.49 1.90
C ALA A 133 5.03 -7.01 1.32
N GLY A 134 4.25 -6.25 2.09
CA GLY A 134 3.00 -5.70 1.61
C GLY A 134 2.59 -4.45 2.36
N LEU A 135 1.83 -3.60 1.68
CA LEU A 135 1.31 -2.34 2.17
C LEU A 135 -0.15 -2.20 1.77
N LEU A 136 -1.03 -2.04 2.75
CA LEU A 136 -2.45 -1.79 2.55
C LEU A 136 -2.85 -0.54 3.33
N VAL A 137 -3.31 0.48 2.63
CA VAL A 137 -3.86 1.71 3.21
C VAL A 137 -5.22 1.98 2.61
N VAL A 138 -6.20 2.22 3.46
CA VAL A 138 -7.57 2.58 3.07
C VAL A 138 -7.89 4.01 3.51
N PRO A 139 -8.83 4.71 2.85
CA PRO A 139 -9.22 6.04 3.27
C PRO A 139 -9.94 5.99 4.64
N ALA A 140 -9.83 7.09 5.41
CA ALA A 140 -10.50 7.21 6.71
C ALA A 140 -12.03 7.09 6.60
N GLN A 141 -12.59 7.48 5.46
CA GLN A 141 -14.00 7.30 5.10
C GLN A 141 -14.08 6.91 3.62
N GLY A 142 -15.03 6.06 3.28
CA GLY A 142 -15.16 5.60 1.90
C GLY A 142 -16.02 4.35 1.78
N LYS A 143 -16.12 3.82 0.57
CA LYS A 143 -16.81 2.57 0.29
C LYS A 143 -15.94 1.38 0.71
N PRO A 144 -16.54 0.22 1.03
CA PRO A 144 -15.79 -0.95 1.55
C PRO A 144 -14.65 -1.47 0.65
N TRP A 145 -14.65 -1.12 -0.63
CA TRP A 145 -13.65 -1.55 -1.62
C TRP A 145 -12.63 -0.46 -1.98
N GLU A 146 -12.75 0.74 -1.40
CA GLU A 146 -11.82 1.83 -1.70
C GLU A 146 -10.50 1.61 -0.96
N THR A 147 -9.41 1.69 -1.71
CA THR A 147 -8.04 1.67 -1.19
C THR A 147 -7.30 2.96 -1.57
N VAL A 148 -6.42 3.41 -0.70
CA VAL A 148 -5.45 4.47 -1.02
C VAL A 148 -4.23 3.85 -1.69
N THR A 149 -3.73 2.74 -1.12
CA THR A 149 -2.58 1.99 -1.63
C THR A 149 -2.75 0.53 -1.26
N GLU A 150 -2.53 -0.36 -2.22
CA GLU A 150 -2.54 -1.81 -2.01
C GLU A 150 -1.45 -2.44 -2.86
N LEU A 151 -0.33 -2.77 -2.23
CA LEU A 151 0.87 -3.27 -2.88
C LEU A 151 1.36 -4.53 -2.18
N TYR A 152 1.77 -5.53 -2.96
CA TYR A 152 2.31 -6.80 -2.48
C TYR A 152 3.53 -7.20 -3.28
N VAL A 153 4.53 -7.71 -2.56
CA VAL A 153 5.70 -8.41 -3.09
C VAL A 153 5.65 -9.80 -2.48
N ASP A 154 5.20 -10.79 -3.25
CA ASP A 154 4.95 -12.14 -2.75
C ASP A 154 6.22 -12.95 -2.58
N ASP A 155 7.23 -12.73 -3.46
CA ASP A 155 8.52 -13.43 -3.42
C ASP A 155 9.61 -12.58 -4.10
N HIS A 156 10.58 -12.11 -3.31
CA HIS A 156 11.72 -11.33 -3.81
C HIS A 156 12.87 -11.37 -2.80
N PRO A 157 14.14 -11.40 -3.21
CA PRO A 157 15.29 -11.41 -2.30
C PRO A 157 15.43 -10.09 -1.48
N GLU A 158 14.90 -8.98 -2.00
CA GLU A 158 14.90 -7.66 -1.35
C GLU A 158 13.48 -7.08 -1.37
N PRO A 159 12.49 -7.67 -0.65
CA PRO A 159 11.09 -7.32 -0.81
C PRO A 159 10.75 -5.88 -0.36
N LEU A 160 11.44 -5.32 0.63
CA LEU A 160 11.24 -3.93 1.07
C LEU A 160 11.73 -2.94 0.00
N ARG A 161 12.84 -3.24 -0.68
CA ARG A 161 13.33 -2.42 -1.80
C ARG A 161 12.34 -2.44 -2.97
N GLU A 162 11.82 -3.61 -3.30
CA GLU A 162 10.82 -3.76 -4.35
C GLU A 162 9.49 -3.09 -3.97
N LEU A 163 9.04 -3.24 -2.72
CA LEU A 163 7.84 -2.54 -2.23
C LEU A 163 8.00 -1.01 -2.32
N ARG A 164 9.19 -0.48 -2.03
CA ARG A 164 9.51 0.95 -2.21
C ARG A 164 9.40 1.38 -3.66
N ARG A 165 9.97 0.59 -4.59
CA ARG A 165 9.86 0.86 -6.03
C ARG A 165 8.40 0.87 -6.50
N LEU A 166 7.59 -0.09 -6.03
CA LEU A 166 6.17 -0.16 -6.34
C LEU A 166 5.39 1.04 -5.75
N LEU A 167 5.76 1.48 -4.54
CA LEU A 167 5.15 2.67 -3.93
C LEU A 167 5.51 3.94 -4.70
N ASP A 168 6.75 4.07 -5.17
CA ASP A 168 7.17 5.21 -6.00
C ASP A 168 6.35 5.27 -7.30
N LEU A 169 6.09 4.11 -7.93
CA LEU A 169 5.24 4.02 -9.12
C LEU A 169 3.77 4.36 -8.81
N ASP A 170 3.19 3.80 -7.74
CA ASP A 170 1.80 4.05 -7.34
C ASP A 170 1.56 5.53 -7.05
N GLU A 171 2.47 6.17 -6.31
CA GLU A 171 2.42 7.61 -6.06
C GLU A 171 2.63 8.43 -7.34
N GLY A 172 3.51 7.98 -8.22
CA GLY A 172 3.75 8.60 -9.52
C GLY A 172 2.50 8.58 -10.41
N TYR A 173 1.83 7.44 -10.57
CA TYR A 173 0.59 7.35 -11.34
C TYR A 173 -0.50 8.28 -10.77
N LYS A 174 -0.68 8.31 -9.45
CA LYS A 174 -1.63 9.21 -8.79
C LYS A 174 -1.29 10.69 -9.02
N ALA A 175 0.00 11.04 -8.94
CA ALA A 175 0.45 12.41 -9.18
C ALA A 175 0.31 12.83 -10.64
N MET A 176 0.38 11.90 -11.60
CA MET A 176 0.13 12.19 -13.02
C MET A 176 -1.32 12.59 -13.30
N ASP A 177 -2.29 11.97 -12.61
CA ASP A 177 -3.71 12.27 -12.81
C ASP A 177 -4.03 13.74 -12.48
N ASP A 178 -3.33 14.31 -11.50
CA ASP A 178 -3.52 15.68 -11.01
C ASP A 178 -2.52 16.71 -11.60
N SER A 179 -1.67 16.30 -12.55
CA SER A 179 -0.54 17.12 -13.03
C SER A 179 -0.73 17.61 -14.48
N ASP A 180 -0.31 18.85 -14.74
CA ASP A 180 -0.08 19.35 -16.09
C ASP A 180 1.33 19.03 -16.65
N ARG A 181 2.14 18.30 -15.87
CA ARG A 181 3.54 17.91 -16.16
C ARG A 181 3.74 16.42 -15.98
N ARG A 182 2.85 15.64 -16.58
CA ARG A 182 2.79 14.17 -16.44
C ARG A 182 4.10 13.47 -16.77
N ALA A 183 4.75 13.90 -17.85
CA ALA A 183 6.00 13.32 -18.31
C ALA A 183 7.16 13.52 -17.31
N GLU A 184 7.20 14.67 -16.63
CA GLU A 184 8.20 14.92 -15.59
C GLU A 184 7.96 14.03 -14.38
N VAL A 185 6.71 13.91 -13.95
CA VAL A 185 6.29 13.02 -12.86
C VAL A 185 6.62 11.57 -13.19
N ALA A 186 6.29 11.11 -14.40
CA ALA A 186 6.56 9.74 -14.86
C ALA A 186 8.07 9.41 -14.83
N ARG A 187 8.91 10.34 -15.29
CA ARG A 187 10.39 10.15 -15.24
C ARG A 187 10.91 10.13 -13.82
N ALA A 188 10.42 11.01 -12.95
CA ALA A 188 10.82 11.08 -11.56
C ALA A 188 10.43 9.81 -10.78
N ALA A 189 9.28 9.23 -11.12
CA ALA A 189 8.81 7.97 -10.55
C ALA A 189 9.49 6.71 -11.13
N GLY A 190 10.37 6.87 -12.13
CA GLY A 190 11.06 5.73 -12.77
C GLY A 190 10.15 4.82 -13.58
N MET A 191 9.09 5.39 -14.19
CA MET A 191 8.17 4.63 -15.04
C MET A 191 8.83 4.12 -16.32
N GLU A 192 8.23 3.11 -16.93
CA GLU A 192 8.69 2.54 -18.19
C GLU A 192 8.69 3.59 -19.32
N PRO A 193 9.60 3.47 -20.32
CA PRO A 193 9.69 4.44 -21.42
C PRO A 193 8.38 4.66 -22.17
N LEU A 194 7.51 3.66 -22.27
CA LEU A 194 6.22 3.79 -22.93
C LEU A 194 5.28 4.73 -22.14
N ASP A 195 5.24 4.59 -20.81
CA ASP A 195 4.42 5.46 -19.95
C ASP A 195 4.89 6.90 -20.02
N VAL A 196 6.21 7.12 -20.04
CA VAL A 196 6.81 8.45 -20.20
C VAL A 196 6.44 9.06 -21.55
N ARG A 197 6.53 8.31 -22.67
CA ARG A 197 6.17 8.79 -24.02
C ARG A 197 4.68 9.11 -24.12
N PHE A 198 3.84 8.30 -23.49
CA PHE A 198 2.40 8.56 -23.45
C PHE A 198 2.08 9.80 -22.59
N ALA A 199 2.75 9.97 -21.46
CA ALA A 199 2.64 11.17 -20.64
C ALA A 199 3.07 12.45 -21.39
N GLU A 200 4.13 12.40 -22.19
CA GLU A 200 4.54 13.51 -23.07
C GLU A 200 3.46 13.88 -24.10
N LEU A 201 2.80 12.86 -24.68
CA LEU A 201 1.68 13.06 -25.59
C LEU A 201 0.51 13.74 -24.87
N LEU A 202 0.15 13.28 -23.67
CA LEU A 202 -0.92 13.88 -22.87
C LEU A 202 -0.60 15.33 -22.49
N ASP A 203 0.63 15.62 -22.08
CA ASP A 203 1.06 16.99 -21.75
C ASP A 203 0.92 17.92 -22.97
N ALA A 204 1.32 17.46 -24.16
CA ALA A 204 1.17 18.24 -25.39
C ALA A 204 -0.31 18.48 -25.76
N VAL A 205 -1.16 17.46 -25.62
CA VAL A 205 -2.61 17.57 -25.87
C VAL A 205 -3.26 18.56 -24.90
N HIS A 206 -2.94 18.52 -23.63
CA HIS A 206 -3.51 19.42 -22.62
C HIS A 206 -2.96 20.86 -22.73
N ALA A 207 -1.76 21.02 -23.35
CA ALA A 207 -1.21 22.32 -23.69
C ALA A 207 -1.78 22.89 -25.01
N ASP A 208 -2.75 22.22 -25.65
CA ASP A 208 -3.33 22.59 -26.94
C ASP A 208 -2.31 22.59 -28.13
N ASP A 209 -1.17 21.88 -27.91
CA ASP A 209 -0.11 21.73 -28.92
C ASP A 209 -0.32 20.48 -29.78
N VAL A 210 -1.32 20.56 -30.66
CA VAL A 210 -1.72 19.45 -31.54
C VAL A 210 -0.57 19.02 -32.48
N ALA A 211 0.28 19.99 -32.92
CA ALA A 211 1.42 19.66 -33.77
C ALA A 211 2.42 18.76 -33.02
N ARG A 212 2.78 19.16 -31.82
CA ARG A 212 3.68 18.38 -30.95
C ARG A 212 3.07 17.03 -30.58
N ALA A 213 1.78 17.00 -30.27
CA ALA A 213 1.07 15.76 -29.97
C ALA A 213 1.13 14.74 -31.13
N ARG A 214 0.98 15.21 -32.39
CA ARG A 214 1.15 14.36 -33.59
C ARG A 214 2.57 13.81 -33.74
N GLU A 215 3.58 14.64 -33.50
CA GLU A 215 4.98 14.19 -33.53
C GLU A 215 5.26 13.09 -32.50
N LEU A 216 4.69 13.24 -31.29
CA LEU A 216 4.85 12.26 -30.20
C LEU A 216 4.06 10.97 -30.44
N LEU A 217 2.90 11.07 -31.08
CA LEU A 217 2.06 9.92 -31.41
C LEU A 217 2.62 9.10 -32.59
N ALA A 218 3.28 9.74 -33.55
CA ALA A 218 3.76 9.07 -34.77
C ALA A 218 4.64 7.82 -34.50
N PRO A 219 5.65 7.84 -33.63
CA PRO A 219 6.44 6.66 -33.31
C PRO A 219 5.61 5.57 -32.60
N LEU A 220 4.63 5.92 -31.76
CA LEU A 220 3.74 4.96 -31.12
C LEU A 220 2.88 4.22 -32.14
N LEU A 221 2.33 4.96 -33.14
CA LEU A 221 1.57 4.38 -34.24
C LEU A 221 2.43 3.49 -35.17
N ALA A 222 3.69 3.84 -35.34
CA ALA A 222 4.62 3.03 -36.15
C ALA A 222 4.98 1.72 -35.46
N GLU A 223 5.12 1.72 -34.15
CA GLU A 223 5.39 0.53 -33.35
C GLU A 223 4.15 -0.36 -33.21
N GLU A 224 2.99 0.24 -32.95
CA GLU A 224 1.72 -0.45 -32.73
C GLU A 224 0.55 0.37 -33.28
N PRO A 225 0.02 0.04 -34.48
CA PRO A 225 -1.06 0.82 -35.10
C PRO A 225 -2.36 0.89 -34.31
N ARG A 226 -2.60 -0.02 -33.36
CA ARG A 226 -3.79 0.01 -32.48
C ARG A 226 -3.84 1.21 -31.55
N TRP A 227 -2.75 1.97 -31.40
CA TRP A 227 -2.77 3.26 -30.72
C TRP A 227 -3.79 4.23 -31.34
N ALA A 228 -4.04 4.14 -32.65
CA ALA A 228 -5.08 4.96 -33.30
C ALA A 228 -6.48 4.65 -32.73
N VAL A 229 -6.77 3.36 -32.45
CA VAL A 229 -8.04 2.95 -31.83
C VAL A 229 -8.13 3.49 -30.40
N TYR A 230 -7.04 3.34 -29.63
CA TYR A 230 -6.99 3.80 -28.24
C TYR A 230 -7.21 5.33 -28.14
N VAL A 231 -6.50 6.13 -28.95
CA VAL A 231 -6.64 7.60 -29.00
C VAL A 231 -8.07 7.97 -29.36
N ARG A 232 -8.68 7.32 -30.39
CA ARG A 232 -10.07 7.59 -30.81
C ARG A 232 -11.06 7.30 -29.68
N VAL A 233 -10.95 6.15 -29.00
CA VAL A 233 -11.83 5.80 -27.89
C VAL A 233 -11.72 6.79 -26.74
N LEU A 234 -10.52 7.26 -26.41
CA LEU A 234 -10.35 8.30 -25.40
C LEU A 234 -11.00 9.62 -25.81
N GLY A 235 -10.91 9.99 -27.10
CA GLY A 235 -11.59 11.17 -27.66
C GLY A 235 -13.11 11.07 -27.58
N GLU A 236 -13.69 9.96 -28.04
CA GLU A 236 -15.14 9.69 -28.00
C GLU A 236 -15.71 9.73 -26.56
N ARG A 237 -14.89 9.41 -25.56
CA ARG A 237 -15.22 9.47 -24.14
C ARG A 237 -14.95 10.84 -23.49
N GLY A 238 -14.36 11.77 -24.20
CA GLY A 238 -14.01 13.10 -23.70
C GLY A 238 -12.77 13.13 -22.80
N TYR A 239 -11.97 12.06 -22.79
CA TYR A 239 -10.73 12.00 -22.00
C TYR A 239 -9.52 12.59 -22.72
N LEU A 240 -9.56 12.65 -24.06
CA LEU A 240 -8.46 13.18 -24.88
C LEU A 240 -8.99 14.23 -25.86
N PRO A 241 -8.71 15.51 -25.62
CA PRO A 241 -8.99 16.58 -26.60
C PRO A 241 -8.27 16.31 -27.95
N HIS A 242 -8.81 16.86 -29.04
CA HIS A 242 -8.21 16.79 -30.39
C HIS A 242 -7.95 15.38 -30.94
N ALA A 243 -8.52 14.33 -30.35
CA ALA A 243 -8.26 12.93 -30.76
C ALA A 243 -8.47 12.69 -32.26
N ASP A 244 -9.55 13.26 -32.86
CA ASP A 244 -9.85 13.14 -34.29
C ASP A 244 -8.77 13.82 -35.17
N GLU A 245 -8.16 14.90 -34.68
CA GLU A 245 -7.08 15.58 -35.38
C GLU A 245 -5.76 14.79 -35.31
N LEU A 246 -5.57 13.99 -34.27
CA LEU A 246 -4.35 13.21 -34.06
C LEU A 246 -4.29 11.94 -34.93
N VAL A 247 -5.45 11.32 -35.21
CA VAL A 247 -5.55 10.00 -35.88
C VAL A 247 -6.41 10.01 -37.14
N GLY A 248 -6.83 11.21 -37.57
CA GLY A 248 -7.69 11.43 -38.73
C GLY A 248 -7.05 11.22 -40.09
#